data_7d77d30157c42c5481748c6fb8d126f7
#
_entry.id   7d77d30157c42c5481748c6fb8d126f7
#
_cell.length_a   1.000
_cell.length_b   1.000
_cell.length_c   1.000
_cell.angle_alpha   90.00
_cell.angle_beta   90.00
_cell.angle_gamma   90.00
#
_symmetry.space_group_name_H-M   'P 1'
#
loop_
_entity.id
_entity.type
_entity.pdbx_description
1 polymer ?
#
loop_
_entity_poly.entity_id
_entity_poly.type
_entity_poly.pdbx_seq_one_letter_code
_entity_poly.pdbx_strand_id
1 'polypeptide(L)'
;IFQLKDAGFTRIVVNVHHYADQIEAFLCERHFFDWDIVISDEREKLLDTGGGLLKARELFCPGESVLIHNVDIFSDIDIPALLRFHRQNKGDATLVTRTGGKGRGLRFNREGMLKGWENKATGEQKPVDEEFWDSRNYAFCGVQVVSPEFLERMSGKGGFSIIDEYLSQARLHPILMYFYEGRFLDLGTPQAIAEAETMLIGSCNP
;
A
#
# COMPACT_ATOMS: atom_id res chain seq x y z
N ILE A 1 -9.15 -10.02 3.20
CA ILE A 1 -8.60 -11.31 3.67
C ILE A 1 -8.79 -12.36 2.58
N PHE A 2 -10.01 -12.70 2.11
CA PHE A 2 -10.25 -13.76 1.12
C PHE A 2 -9.47 -13.54 -0.19
N GLN A 3 -9.45 -12.33 -0.73
CA GLN A 3 -8.68 -12.00 -1.93
C GLN A 3 -7.16 -12.28 -1.76
N LEU A 4 -6.61 -12.05 -0.57
CA LEU A 4 -5.23 -12.39 -0.26
C LEU A 4 -5.02 -13.92 -0.19
N LYS A 5 -6.00 -14.63 0.37
CA LYS A 5 -6.00 -16.09 0.42
C LYS A 5 -5.95 -16.69 -0.97
N ASP A 6 -6.84 -16.25 -1.83
CA ASP A 6 -6.94 -16.71 -3.22
C ASP A 6 -5.67 -16.38 -4.02
N ALA A 7 -4.95 -15.31 -3.65
CA ALA A 7 -3.66 -14.94 -4.24
C ALA A 7 -2.47 -15.77 -3.70
N GLY A 8 -2.70 -16.68 -2.72
CA GLY A 8 -1.70 -17.62 -2.22
C GLY A 8 -0.83 -17.12 -1.06
N PHE A 9 -1.23 -16.04 -0.39
CA PHE A 9 -0.53 -15.62 0.83
C PHE A 9 -0.77 -16.62 1.96
N THR A 10 0.26 -16.94 2.73
CA THR A 10 0.20 -17.88 3.85
C THR A 10 0.05 -17.18 5.19
N ARG A 11 0.50 -15.93 5.30
CA ARG A 11 0.44 -15.12 6.52
C ARG A 11 -0.07 -13.73 6.20
N ILE A 12 -0.90 -13.18 7.11
CA ILE A 12 -1.34 -11.79 7.08
C ILE A 12 -0.91 -11.12 8.39
N VAL A 13 -0.28 -9.95 8.30
CA VAL A 13 -0.01 -9.09 9.44
C VAL A 13 -1.01 -7.94 9.42
N VAL A 14 -1.82 -7.81 10.46
CA VAL A 14 -2.79 -6.73 10.62
C VAL A 14 -2.20 -5.70 11.57
N ASN A 15 -1.93 -4.50 11.04
CA ASN A 15 -1.46 -3.38 11.86
C ASN A 15 -2.66 -2.68 12.51
N VAL A 16 -2.65 -2.51 13.83
CA VAL A 16 -3.75 -1.92 14.60
C VAL A 16 -3.27 -0.78 15.48
N HIS A 17 -4.03 0.32 15.50
CA HIS A 17 -3.86 1.46 16.39
C HIS A 17 -5.21 1.94 16.91
N HIS A 18 -5.99 2.68 16.11
CA HIS A 18 -7.36 3.04 16.44
C HIS A 18 -8.26 1.82 16.41
N TYR A 19 -9.16 1.73 17.38
CA TYR A 19 -10.10 0.61 17.50
C TYR A 19 -9.45 -0.78 17.58
N ALA A 20 -8.20 -0.85 18.07
CA ALA A 20 -7.44 -2.09 18.13
C ALA A 20 -8.20 -3.22 18.84
N ASP A 21 -8.82 -2.95 20.00
CA ASP A 21 -9.59 -3.94 20.74
C ASP A 21 -10.80 -4.47 19.95
N GLN A 22 -11.45 -3.60 19.16
CA GLN A 22 -12.59 -4.01 18.34
C GLN A 22 -12.14 -4.86 17.14
N ILE A 23 -11.00 -4.52 16.53
CA ILE A 23 -10.41 -5.30 15.42
C ILE A 23 -9.98 -6.67 15.93
N GLU A 24 -9.31 -6.72 17.07
CA GLU A 24 -8.87 -7.96 17.71
C GLU A 24 -10.07 -8.85 18.07
N ALA A 25 -11.10 -8.28 18.72
CA ALA A 25 -12.33 -9.01 19.05
C ALA A 25 -13.01 -9.57 17.79
N PHE A 26 -13.11 -8.77 16.72
CA PHE A 26 -13.68 -9.21 15.44
C PHE A 26 -12.89 -10.37 14.82
N LEU A 27 -11.57 -10.33 14.87
CA LEU A 27 -10.71 -11.41 14.36
C LEU A 27 -10.88 -12.68 15.22
N CYS A 28 -10.91 -12.53 16.56
CA CYS A 28 -11.12 -13.63 17.49
C CYS A 28 -12.50 -14.31 17.31
N GLU A 29 -13.57 -13.53 17.20
CA GLU A 29 -14.94 -14.04 16.97
C GLU A 29 -15.05 -14.87 15.67
N ARG A 30 -14.21 -14.58 14.70
CA ARG A 30 -14.12 -15.29 13.42
C ARG A 30 -13.00 -16.32 13.38
N HIS A 31 -12.45 -16.71 14.52
CA HIS A 31 -11.33 -17.65 14.64
C HIS A 31 -10.16 -17.31 13.68
N PHE A 32 -9.87 -16.00 13.53
CA PHE A 32 -8.86 -15.50 12.58
C PHE A 32 -9.07 -16.04 11.15
N PHE A 33 -10.35 -16.31 10.76
CA PHE A 33 -10.72 -16.89 9.46
C PHE A 33 -10.03 -18.23 9.16
N ASP A 34 -9.66 -18.98 10.18
CA ASP A 34 -8.86 -20.22 10.13
C ASP A 34 -7.54 -20.00 9.36
N TRP A 35 -6.87 -18.86 9.63
CA TRP A 35 -5.64 -18.49 8.95
C TRP A 35 -4.58 -17.92 9.88
N ASP A 36 -3.31 -17.91 9.40
CA ASP A 36 -2.18 -17.29 10.12
C ASP A 36 -2.26 -15.76 10.03
N ILE A 37 -3.08 -15.17 10.89
CA ILE A 37 -3.21 -13.72 11.04
C ILE A 37 -2.51 -13.29 12.33
N VAL A 38 -1.52 -12.42 12.19
CA VAL A 38 -0.73 -11.88 13.29
C VAL A 38 -1.04 -10.39 13.45
N ILE A 39 -1.18 -9.93 14.68
CA ILE A 39 -1.43 -8.51 14.99
C ILE A 39 -0.11 -7.79 15.24
N SER A 40 0.12 -6.68 14.54
CA SER A 40 1.14 -5.68 14.84
C SER A 40 0.47 -4.53 15.61
N ASP A 41 0.69 -4.49 16.93
CA ASP A 41 -0.03 -3.59 17.85
C ASP A 41 0.70 -2.26 18.01
N GLU A 42 0.05 -1.16 17.63
CA GLU A 42 0.53 0.22 17.77
C GLU A 42 -0.29 1.05 18.76
N ARG A 43 -1.09 0.42 19.66
CA ARG A 43 -1.98 1.13 20.60
C ARG A 43 -1.27 2.20 21.42
N GLU A 44 -0.03 1.96 21.83
CA GLU A 44 0.74 2.91 22.64
C GLU A 44 1.18 4.15 21.85
N LYS A 45 1.50 3.99 20.56
CA LYS A 45 2.02 5.07 19.74
C LYS A 45 1.79 4.80 18.26
N LEU A 46 1.09 5.74 17.61
CA LEU A 46 0.96 5.73 16.15
C LEU A 46 2.32 5.94 15.49
N LEU A 47 2.70 5.00 14.62
CA LEU A 47 4.00 5.02 13.93
C LEU A 47 3.91 5.49 12.48
N ASP A 48 2.70 5.84 12.00
CA ASP A 48 2.44 6.14 10.60
C ASP A 48 2.80 4.95 9.68
N THR A 49 2.61 5.09 8.39
CA THR A 49 2.70 3.98 7.43
C THR A 49 4.08 3.35 7.31
N GLY A 50 5.14 4.15 7.35
CA GLY A 50 6.52 3.66 7.28
C GLY A 50 6.99 3.05 8.60
N GLY A 51 6.71 3.71 9.71
CA GLY A 51 7.08 3.19 11.03
C GLY A 51 6.31 1.92 11.40
N GLY A 52 5.02 1.83 11.01
CA GLY A 52 4.22 0.63 11.17
C GLY A 52 4.77 -0.58 10.39
N LEU A 53 5.16 -0.36 9.14
CA LEU A 53 5.79 -1.39 8.33
C LEU A 53 7.13 -1.85 8.94
N LEU A 54 7.95 -0.91 9.40
CA LEU A 54 9.23 -1.22 10.02
C LEU A 54 9.05 -2.02 11.32
N LYS A 55 8.06 -1.69 12.14
CA LYS A 55 7.71 -2.47 13.34
C LYS A 55 7.25 -3.88 12.99
N ALA A 56 6.41 -4.01 11.97
CA ALA A 56 5.88 -5.31 11.53
C ALA A 56 6.91 -6.21 10.85
N ARG A 57 8.09 -5.69 10.49
CA ARG A 57 9.11 -6.41 9.70
C ARG A 57 9.49 -7.78 10.27
N GLU A 58 9.60 -7.90 11.57
CA GLU A 58 9.97 -9.17 12.24
C GLU A 58 8.84 -10.23 12.21
N LEU A 59 7.62 -9.82 11.84
CA LEU A 59 6.46 -10.70 11.73
C LEU A 59 6.31 -11.29 10.33
N PHE A 60 7.04 -10.80 9.34
CA PHE A 60 6.99 -11.29 7.96
C PHE A 60 7.83 -12.56 7.77
N CYS A 61 7.53 -13.32 6.71
CA CYS A 61 8.35 -14.44 6.31
C CYS A 61 9.71 -13.94 5.79
N PRO A 62 10.83 -14.42 6.35
CA PRO A 62 12.16 -13.97 5.92
C PRO A 62 12.42 -14.26 4.44
N GLY A 63 13.00 -13.29 3.73
CA GLY A 63 13.40 -13.43 2.33
C GLY A 63 12.25 -13.40 1.32
N GLU A 64 11.01 -13.10 1.75
CA GLU A 64 9.86 -12.99 0.86
C GLU A 64 9.45 -11.51 0.65
N SER A 65 8.95 -11.22 -0.55
CA SER A 65 8.33 -9.91 -0.83
C SER A 65 7.03 -9.77 -0.05
N VAL A 66 6.75 -8.56 0.43
CA VAL A 66 5.57 -8.24 1.22
C VAL A 66 4.60 -7.39 0.39
N LEU A 67 3.36 -7.85 0.27
CA LEU A 67 2.24 -7.03 -0.21
C LEU A 67 1.71 -6.20 0.97
N ILE A 68 1.66 -4.90 0.79
CA ILE A 68 1.04 -3.96 1.72
C ILE A 68 -0.26 -3.46 1.09
N HIS A 69 -1.34 -3.54 1.81
CA HIS A 69 -2.67 -3.18 1.33
C HIS A 69 -3.41 -2.38 2.41
N ASN A 70 -3.78 -1.14 2.10
CA ASN A 70 -4.61 -0.35 2.98
C ASN A 70 -5.98 -1.02 3.14
N VAL A 71 -6.46 -1.13 4.38
CA VAL A 71 -7.69 -1.87 4.71
C VAL A 71 -8.95 -1.21 4.18
N ASP A 72 -8.92 0.10 3.97
CA ASP A 72 -10.01 0.93 3.44
C ASP A 72 -10.06 1.00 1.91
N ILE A 73 -9.21 0.25 1.23
CA ILE A 73 -9.21 0.17 -0.23
C ILE A 73 -9.95 -1.09 -0.69
N PHE A 74 -10.96 -0.90 -1.54
CA PHE A 74 -11.62 -1.97 -2.28
C PHE A 74 -11.26 -1.88 -3.77
N SER A 75 -10.74 -2.95 -4.35
CA SER A 75 -10.35 -3.00 -5.75
C SER A 75 -10.50 -4.40 -6.34
N ASP A 76 -10.58 -4.49 -7.66
CA ASP A 76 -10.52 -5.75 -8.42
C ASP A 76 -9.12 -6.02 -8.99
N ILE A 77 -8.08 -5.52 -8.32
CA ILE A 77 -6.69 -5.69 -8.76
C ILE A 77 -6.31 -7.19 -8.82
N ASP A 78 -5.72 -7.60 -9.94
CA ASP A 78 -5.08 -8.92 -10.06
C ASP A 78 -3.77 -8.96 -9.25
N ILE A 79 -3.88 -9.35 -7.98
CA ILE A 79 -2.72 -9.44 -7.08
C ILE A 79 -1.66 -10.41 -7.61
N PRO A 80 -1.98 -11.60 -8.12
CA PRO A 80 -1.00 -12.45 -8.80
C PRO A 80 -0.25 -11.76 -9.94
N ALA A 81 -0.94 -10.95 -10.77
CA ALA A 81 -0.30 -10.19 -11.84
C ALA A 81 0.65 -9.11 -11.29
N LEU A 82 0.24 -8.39 -10.25
CA LEU A 82 1.09 -7.41 -9.56
C LEU A 82 2.36 -8.05 -9.00
N LEU A 83 2.24 -9.20 -8.33
CA LEU A 83 3.38 -9.96 -7.81
C LEU A 83 4.31 -10.48 -8.92
N ARG A 84 3.75 -10.93 -10.04
CA ARG A 84 4.54 -11.33 -11.22
C ARG A 84 5.29 -10.13 -11.79
N PHE A 85 4.62 -8.99 -11.96
CA PHE A 85 5.23 -7.75 -12.45
C PHE A 85 6.41 -7.33 -11.56
N HIS A 86 6.21 -7.29 -10.24
CA HIS A 86 7.24 -6.92 -9.28
C HIS A 86 8.49 -7.80 -9.42
N ARG A 87 8.31 -9.13 -9.44
CA ARG A 87 9.41 -10.09 -9.58
C ARG A 87 10.14 -9.99 -10.92
N GLN A 88 9.40 -9.86 -12.03
CA GLN A 88 9.98 -9.81 -13.37
C GLN A 88 10.79 -8.55 -13.61
N ASN A 89 10.36 -7.43 -13.05
CA ASN A 89 11.04 -6.14 -13.21
C ASN A 89 12.07 -5.85 -12.10
N LYS A 90 12.24 -6.78 -11.14
CA LYS A 90 13.21 -6.65 -10.04
C LYS A 90 13.10 -5.30 -9.32
N GLY A 91 11.88 -4.84 -9.08
CA GLY A 91 11.64 -3.61 -8.32
C GLY A 91 11.95 -3.80 -6.84
N ASP A 92 12.56 -2.84 -6.22
CA ASP A 92 12.69 -2.81 -4.76
C ASP A 92 11.33 -2.54 -4.12
N ALA A 93 10.54 -1.67 -4.73
CA ALA A 93 9.11 -1.56 -4.48
C ALA A 93 8.34 -1.39 -5.79
N THR A 94 7.08 -1.83 -5.79
CA THR A 94 6.14 -1.64 -6.90
C THR A 94 4.86 -1.03 -6.34
N LEU A 95 4.57 0.20 -6.75
CA LEU A 95 3.47 1.00 -6.23
C LEU A 95 2.29 0.97 -7.21
N VAL A 96 1.12 0.56 -6.76
CA VAL A 96 -0.09 0.59 -7.58
C VAL A 96 -0.57 2.03 -7.68
N THR A 97 -0.74 2.51 -8.91
CA THR A 97 -1.11 3.89 -9.21
C THR A 97 -2.19 3.97 -10.27
N ARG A 98 -2.88 5.09 -10.32
CA ARG A 98 -3.90 5.39 -11.33
C ARG A 98 -3.86 6.86 -11.74
N THR A 99 -4.53 7.20 -12.82
CA THR A 99 -4.77 8.62 -13.17
C THR A 99 -5.76 9.25 -12.19
N GLY A 100 -5.71 10.58 -12.01
CA GLY A 100 -6.79 11.35 -11.40
C GLY A 100 -6.69 11.59 -9.89
N GLY A 101 -5.52 11.70 -9.30
CA GLY A 101 -5.35 12.09 -7.89
C GLY A 101 -5.76 13.53 -7.61
N LYS A 102 -6.63 13.76 -6.60
CA LYS A 102 -6.98 15.09 -6.10
C LYS A 102 -5.85 15.61 -5.20
N GLY A 103 -4.92 16.39 -5.74
CA GLY A 103 -3.94 17.14 -4.96
C GLY A 103 -2.62 16.42 -4.73
N ARG A 104 -2.56 15.33 -3.99
CA ARG A 104 -1.33 14.58 -3.70
C ARG A 104 -1.07 13.50 -4.73
N GLY A 105 0.19 13.32 -5.14
CA GLY A 105 0.54 12.25 -6.07
C GLY A 105 2.02 11.94 -6.13
N LEU A 106 2.32 10.79 -6.69
CA LEU A 106 3.68 10.33 -6.99
C LEU A 106 4.01 10.64 -8.44
N ARG A 107 5.23 11.05 -8.68
CA ARG A 107 5.70 11.39 -10.01
C ARG A 107 6.59 10.28 -10.56
N PHE A 108 6.24 9.79 -11.76
CA PHE A 108 6.97 8.74 -12.46
C PHE A 108 7.42 9.21 -13.83
N ASN A 109 8.62 8.80 -14.23
CA ASN A 109 9.13 9.02 -15.58
C ASN A 109 8.46 8.06 -16.59
N ARG A 110 8.87 8.11 -17.86
CA ARG A 110 8.29 7.30 -18.93
C ARG A 110 8.56 5.80 -18.79
N GLU A 111 9.63 5.45 -18.11
CA GLU A 111 10.03 4.07 -17.78
C GLU A 111 9.29 3.53 -16.55
N GLY A 112 8.42 4.33 -15.91
CA GLY A 112 7.69 3.94 -14.72
C GLY A 112 8.51 3.96 -13.43
N MET A 113 9.61 4.73 -13.39
CA MET A 113 10.46 4.89 -12.21
C MET A 113 10.00 6.09 -11.39
N LEU A 114 9.96 5.95 -10.05
CA LEU A 114 9.59 7.02 -9.14
C LEU A 114 10.63 8.16 -9.17
N LYS A 115 10.15 9.38 -9.40
CA LYS A 115 10.97 10.60 -9.51
C LYS A 115 10.61 11.68 -8.50
N GLY A 116 9.56 11.48 -7.73
CA GLY A 116 9.18 12.40 -6.67
C GLY A 116 7.75 12.27 -6.22
N TRP A 117 7.38 13.21 -5.36
CA TRP A 117 6.03 13.41 -4.85
C TRP A 117 5.67 14.88 -4.91
N GLU A 118 4.40 15.19 -5.14
CA GLU A 118 3.90 16.55 -5.10
C GLU A 118 2.52 16.64 -4.44
N ASN A 119 2.24 17.78 -3.83
CA ASN A 119 0.92 18.16 -3.36
C ASN A 119 0.50 19.45 -4.09
N LYS A 120 -0.37 19.33 -5.08
CA LYS A 120 -0.85 20.47 -5.89
C LYS A 120 -1.66 21.48 -5.08
N ALA A 121 -2.29 21.06 -3.98
CA ALA A 121 -3.08 21.96 -3.15
C ALA A 121 -2.21 22.90 -2.29
N THR A 122 -1.04 22.42 -1.84
CA THR A 122 -0.11 23.22 -1.02
C THR A 122 1.08 23.76 -1.81
N GLY A 123 1.32 23.23 -3.01
CA GLY A 123 2.52 23.51 -3.80
C GLY A 123 3.79 22.78 -3.31
N GLU A 124 3.68 21.92 -2.29
CA GLU A 124 4.81 21.15 -1.78
C GLU A 124 5.29 20.12 -2.78
N GLN A 125 6.61 20.04 -2.99
CA GLN A 125 7.25 19.11 -3.90
C GLN A 125 8.46 18.47 -3.23
N LYS A 126 8.64 17.16 -3.48
CA LYS A 126 9.78 16.36 -3.00
C LYS A 126 10.40 15.63 -4.18
N PRO A 127 11.30 16.28 -4.95
CA PRO A 127 11.98 15.65 -6.09
C PRO A 127 13.02 14.63 -5.61
N VAL A 128 13.14 13.51 -6.33
CA VAL A 128 14.22 12.53 -6.17
C VAL A 128 15.46 12.99 -6.95
N ASP A 129 15.27 13.40 -8.21
CA ASP A 129 16.29 13.86 -9.13
C ASP A 129 15.71 14.86 -10.16
N GLU A 130 16.52 15.24 -11.16
CA GLU A 130 16.13 16.23 -12.19
C GLU A 130 15.02 15.74 -13.11
N GLU A 131 14.83 14.42 -13.30
CA GLU A 131 13.74 13.87 -14.09
C GLU A 131 12.35 14.13 -13.48
N PHE A 132 12.29 14.60 -12.23
CA PHE A 132 11.04 15.04 -11.59
C PHE A 132 10.27 16.01 -12.48
N TRP A 133 10.92 16.95 -13.12
CA TRP A 133 10.26 18.00 -13.90
C TRP A 133 9.60 17.51 -15.19
N ASP A 134 10.16 16.44 -15.79
CA ASP A 134 9.63 15.79 -17.01
C ASP A 134 8.70 14.61 -16.71
N SER A 135 8.54 14.26 -15.42
CA SER A 135 7.73 13.14 -14.96
C SER A 135 6.24 13.50 -14.86
N ARG A 136 5.38 12.47 -14.81
CA ARG A 136 3.92 12.64 -14.69
C ARG A 136 3.43 12.27 -13.30
N ASN A 137 2.38 12.98 -12.85
CA ASN A 137 1.74 12.73 -11.56
C ASN A 137 0.66 11.66 -11.66
N TYR A 138 0.68 10.73 -10.69
CA TYR A 138 -0.30 9.65 -10.54
C TYR A 138 -0.76 9.56 -9.08
N ALA A 139 -2.03 9.18 -8.89
CA ALA A 139 -2.55 8.88 -7.56
C ALA A 139 -2.02 7.52 -7.08
N PHE A 140 -1.57 7.45 -5.85
CA PHE A 140 -1.22 6.20 -5.18
C PHE A 140 -2.48 5.51 -4.68
N CYS A 141 -2.61 4.21 -4.92
CA CYS A 141 -3.81 3.42 -4.61
C CYS A 141 -3.76 2.72 -3.23
N GLY A 142 -2.75 2.96 -2.40
CA GLY A 142 -2.65 2.30 -1.10
C GLY A 142 -2.36 0.79 -1.17
N VAL A 143 -1.94 0.29 -2.34
CA VAL A 143 -1.53 -1.10 -2.56
C VAL A 143 -0.12 -1.09 -3.15
N GLN A 144 0.79 -1.86 -2.57
CA GLN A 144 2.18 -1.93 -3.01
C GLN A 144 2.83 -3.27 -2.65
N VAL A 145 3.88 -3.61 -3.39
CA VAL A 145 4.75 -4.76 -3.07
C VAL A 145 6.15 -4.23 -2.79
N VAL A 146 6.78 -4.70 -1.72
CA VAL A 146 8.16 -4.37 -1.38
C VAL A 146 9.02 -5.63 -1.30
N SER A 147 10.27 -5.53 -1.74
CA SER A 147 11.24 -6.62 -1.66
C SER A 147 11.79 -6.78 -0.25
N PRO A 148 12.38 -7.92 0.10
CA PRO A 148 13.13 -8.09 1.34
C PRO A 148 14.24 -7.05 1.50
N GLU A 149 14.96 -6.76 0.43
CA GLU A 149 16.07 -5.80 0.42
C GLU A 149 15.59 -4.37 0.71
N PHE A 150 14.40 -3.99 0.22
CA PHE A 150 13.77 -2.73 0.59
C PHE A 150 13.53 -2.64 2.10
N LEU A 151 12.94 -3.69 2.67
CA LEU A 151 12.66 -3.76 4.11
C LEU A 151 13.94 -3.72 4.96
N GLU A 152 15.00 -4.39 4.53
CA GLU A 152 16.29 -4.41 5.24
C GLU A 152 16.94 -3.03 5.28
N ARG A 153 16.80 -2.23 4.22
CA ARG A 153 17.34 -0.87 4.13
C ARG A 153 16.53 0.18 4.88
N MET A 154 15.28 -0.13 5.26
CA MET A 154 14.47 0.79 6.04
C MET A 154 15.17 1.13 7.37
N SER A 155 15.39 2.42 7.63
CA SER A 155 16.14 2.89 8.79
C SER A 155 15.47 4.02 9.57
N GLY A 156 14.24 4.38 9.23
CA GLY A 156 13.45 5.39 9.90
C GLY A 156 13.28 5.12 11.41
N LYS A 157 13.02 6.18 12.18
CA LYS A 157 12.79 6.07 13.63
C LYS A 157 11.46 6.72 14.01
N GLY A 158 10.70 6.03 14.87
CA GLY A 158 9.40 6.52 15.32
C GLY A 158 8.35 6.50 14.21
N GLY A 159 7.45 7.48 14.24
CA GLY A 159 6.41 7.63 13.21
C GLY A 159 6.94 8.38 11.99
N PHE A 160 6.85 7.77 10.80
CA PHE A 160 7.21 8.39 9.52
C PHE A 160 6.40 7.80 8.38
N SER A 161 6.27 8.59 7.30
CA SER A 161 5.53 8.18 6.11
C SER A 161 6.34 7.19 5.26
N ILE A 162 5.70 6.13 4.77
CA ILE A 162 6.32 5.21 3.80
C ILE A 162 6.69 5.92 2.49
N ILE A 163 6.00 7.00 2.15
CA ILE A 163 6.33 7.80 0.95
C ILE A 163 7.73 8.40 1.07
N ASP A 164 8.11 8.91 2.24
CA ASP A 164 9.45 9.47 2.45
C ASP A 164 10.53 8.39 2.31
N GLU A 165 10.25 7.16 2.73
CA GLU A 165 11.12 6.01 2.54
C GLU A 165 11.27 5.65 1.05
N TYR A 166 10.15 5.60 0.28
CA TYR A 166 10.23 5.39 -1.16
C TYR A 166 11.06 6.45 -1.87
N LEU A 167 10.87 7.71 -1.55
CA LEU A 167 11.64 8.81 -2.14
C LEU A 167 13.13 8.74 -1.79
N SER A 168 13.45 8.35 -0.57
CA SER A 168 14.84 8.16 -0.12
C SER A 168 15.52 7.04 -0.90
N GLN A 169 14.89 5.87 -1.01
CA GLN A 169 15.45 4.71 -1.68
C GLN A 169 15.44 4.86 -3.21
N ALA A 170 14.47 5.59 -3.79
CA ALA A 170 14.35 5.78 -5.24
C ALA A 170 15.59 6.42 -5.91
N ARG A 171 16.47 7.05 -5.13
CA ARG A 171 17.74 7.63 -5.64
C ARG A 171 18.72 6.58 -6.13
N LEU A 172 18.69 5.38 -5.58
CA LEU A 172 19.67 4.31 -5.83
C LEU A 172 19.01 2.98 -6.23
N HIS A 173 17.72 2.85 -6.01
CA HIS A 173 16.99 1.60 -6.14
C HIS A 173 15.69 1.77 -6.93
N PRO A 174 15.28 0.79 -7.75
CA PRO A 174 14.12 0.90 -8.60
C PRO A 174 12.81 0.81 -7.80
N ILE A 175 12.13 1.95 -7.67
CA ILE A 175 10.75 2.02 -7.19
C ILE A 175 9.85 2.19 -8.41
N LEU A 176 9.04 1.17 -8.68
CA LEU A 176 8.32 1.01 -9.94
C LEU A 176 6.84 1.41 -9.82
N MET A 177 6.29 1.86 -10.92
CA MET A 177 4.87 2.07 -11.11
C MET A 177 4.20 0.79 -11.64
N TYR A 178 3.10 0.37 -11.01
CA TYR A 178 2.14 -0.54 -11.59
C TYR A 178 0.85 0.24 -11.90
N PHE A 179 0.61 0.51 -13.17
CA PHE A 179 -0.54 1.31 -13.58
C PHE A 179 -1.82 0.47 -13.56
N TYR A 180 -2.88 0.99 -12.94
CA TYR A 180 -4.12 0.28 -12.70
C TYR A 180 -5.33 1.13 -13.10
N GLU A 181 -6.22 0.59 -13.93
CA GLU A 181 -7.42 1.24 -14.43
C GLU A 181 -8.73 0.54 -14.03
N GLY A 182 -8.65 -0.50 -13.21
CA GLY A 182 -9.80 -1.26 -12.75
C GLY A 182 -10.65 -0.53 -11.70
N ARG A 183 -11.59 -1.26 -11.12
CA ARG A 183 -12.49 -0.74 -10.08
C ARG A 183 -11.71 -0.43 -8.80
N PHE A 184 -11.83 0.81 -8.35
CA PHE A 184 -11.15 1.30 -7.15
C PHE A 184 -12.10 2.15 -6.32
N LEU A 185 -12.26 1.82 -5.05
CA LEU A 185 -13.03 2.57 -4.08
C LEU A 185 -12.19 2.78 -2.82
N ASP A 186 -12.09 4.03 -2.39
CA ASP A 186 -11.52 4.42 -1.11
C ASP A 186 -12.68 4.53 -0.11
N LEU A 187 -12.70 3.63 0.88
CA LEU A 187 -13.78 3.46 1.86
C LEU A 187 -13.46 4.15 3.20
N GLY A 188 -12.50 5.07 3.22
CA GLY A 188 -12.02 5.76 4.42
C GLY A 188 -13.05 6.68 5.09
N THR A 189 -14.28 6.81 4.56
CA THR A 189 -15.35 7.60 5.16
C THR A 189 -16.68 6.84 5.17
N PRO A 190 -17.57 7.09 6.18
CA PRO A 190 -18.90 6.47 6.22
C PRO A 190 -19.73 6.72 4.95
N GLN A 191 -19.59 7.90 4.35
CA GLN A 191 -20.28 8.23 3.10
C GLN A 191 -19.77 7.36 1.94
N ALA A 192 -18.46 7.17 1.81
CA ALA A 192 -17.86 6.33 0.77
C ALA A 192 -18.28 4.87 0.91
N ILE A 193 -18.45 4.37 2.15
CA ILE A 193 -18.97 3.03 2.42
C ILE A 193 -20.41 2.89 1.90
N ALA A 194 -21.30 3.83 2.23
CA ALA A 194 -22.70 3.81 1.79
C ALA A 194 -22.83 3.89 0.25
N GLU A 195 -22.01 4.71 -0.40
CA GLU A 195 -21.94 4.81 -1.86
C GLU A 195 -21.46 3.48 -2.48
N ALA A 196 -20.43 2.86 -1.90
CA ALA A 196 -19.91 1.58 -2.37
C ALA A 196 -20.92 0.44 -2.21
N GLU A 197 -21.63 0.37 -1.09
CA GLU A 197 -22.72 -0.61 -0.87
C GLU A 197 -23.80 -0.49 -1.96
N THR A 198 -24.22 0.73 -2.27
CA THR A 198 -25.23 0.99 -3.31
C THR A 198 -24.74 0.52 -4.69
N MET A 199 -23.47 0.77 -5.03
CA MET A 199 -22.87 0.35 -6.29
C MET A 199 -22.74 -1.17 -6.40
N LEU A 200 -22.38 -1.85 -5.31
CA LEU A 200 -22.19 -3.30 -5.29
C LEU A 200 -23.53 -4.05 -5.35
N ILE A 201 -24.54 -3.60 -4.63
CA ILE A 201 -25.89 -4.18 -4.65
C ILE A 201 -26.54 -3.97 -6.04
N GLY A 202 -26.38 -2.79 -6.65
CA GLY A 202 -26.90 -2.50 -7.99
C GLY A 202 -26.24 -3.33 -9.10
N SER A 203 -25.05 -3.88 -8.87
CA SER A 203 -24.34 -4.76 -9.79
C SER A 203 -24.74 -6.23 -9.68
N CYS A 204 -25.51 -6.61 -8.64
CA CYS A 204 -25.99 -7.98 -8.40
C CYS A 204 -27.43 -8.24 -8.89
N ASN A 205 -28.09 -7.27 -9.49
CA ASN A 205 -29.39 -7.50 -10.13
C ASN A 205 -29.15 -7.95 -11.59
N PRO A 206 -29.60 -9.17 -11.95
CA PRO A 206 -29.45 -9.74 -13.29
C PRO A 206 -30.25 -9.00 -14.35
#